data_8d8bc6416b2c6dc9e1fa6c1fca0c7053
#
_entry.id   8d8bc6416b2c6dc9e1fa6c1fca0c7053
#
_cell.length_a   1.000
_cell.length_b   1.000
_cell.length_c   1.000
_cell.angle_alpha   90.00
_cell.angle_beta   90.00
_cell.angle_gamma   90.00
#
_symmetry.space_group_name_H-M   'P 1'
#
loop_
_entity.id
_entity.type
_entity.pdbx_description
1 polymer ?
#
loop_
_entity_poly.entity_id
_entity_poly.type
_entity_poly.pdbx_seq_one_letter_code
_entity_poly.pdbx_strand_id
1 'polypeptide(L)'
;MAIQEYLRRVFPGSAEDFCQKAGKALQEGDKLFVVTANPEILMKAEGNAEIRRLLLDEETAVVPDGISVVRAMQQLFLPVTERITGVDLAQRLLDMAGQAEKSVYLLGAKEEVVSALAKKLKLRYPRMEVRYKNGYGKDKDADFQEIVQAQPDLVLVALGVPAQELLIARHLDQFQKGVFIGVGGSFDVLSGSKRRAPSFFVKTNT
;
A
#
# COMPACT_ATOMS: atom_id res chain seq x y z
N MET A 1 -1.11 -24.69 -10.36
CA MET A 1 -1.12 -24.23 -8.98
C MET A 1 -1.10 -22.69 -8.98
N ALA A 2 -2.20 -22.08 -8.58
CA ALA A 2 -2.40 -20.64 -8.75
C ALA A 2 -1.36 -19.75 -8.04
N ILE A 3 -0.83 -20.16 -6.87
CA ILE A 3 0.17 -19.38 -6.13
C ILE A 3 1.43 -19.08 -6.98
N GLN A 4 1.90 -20.01 -7.80
CA GLN A 4 3.06 -19.76 -8.68
C GLN A 4 2.79 -18.68 -9.74
N GLU A 5 1.56 -18.57 -10.22
CA GLU A 5 1.14 -17.52 -11.16
C GLU A 5 1.21 -16.15 -10.49
N TYR A 6 0.70 -16.03 -9.24
CA TYR A 6 0.80 -14.78 -8.48
C TYR A 6 2.25 -14.38 -8.22
N LEU A 7 3.11 -15.35 -7.85
CA LEU A 7 4.53 -15.09 -7.60
C LEU A 7 5.28 -14.60 -8.85
N ARG A 8 4.86 -15.02 -10.05
CA ARG A 8 5.42 -14.51 -11.32
C ARG A 8 5.05 -13.05 -11.59
N ARG A 9 3.97 -12.55 -10.96
CA ARG A 9 3.53 -11.15 -11.08
C ARG A 9 4.26 -10.21 -10.12
N VAL A 10 4.95 -10.77 -9.11
CA VAL A 10 5.65 -9.98 -8.09
C VAL A 10 6.83 -9.23 -8.71
N PHE A 11 6.93 -7.94 -8.39
CA PHE A 11 8.02 -7.08 -8.85
C PHE A 11 9.39 -7.64 -8.45
N PRO A 12 10.32 -7.82 -9.40
CA PRO A 12 11.60 -8.52 -9.15
C PRO A 12 12.71 -7.60 -8.64
N GLY A 13 12.58 -6.29 -8.80
CA GLY A 13 13.63 -5.29 -8.52
C GLY A 13 13.78 -4.94 -7.05
N SER A 14 14.63 -3.96 -6.77
CA SER A 14 14.87 -3.45 -5.44
C SER A 14 13.75 -2.52 -4.95
N ALA A 15 13.73 -2.27 -3.62
CA ALA A 15 12.82 -1.26 -3.03
C ALA A 15 13.08 0.13 -3.60
N GLU A 16 14.33 0.45 -3.93
CA GLU A 16 14.69 1.72 -4.55
C GLU A 16 14.09 1.84 -5.96
N ASP A 17 14.24 0.81 -6.80
CA ASP A 17 13.67 0.79 -8.16
C ASP A 17 12.14 0.95 -8.12
N PHE A 18 11.49 0.27 -7.18
CA PHE A 18 10.05 0.40 -7.02
C PHE A 18 9.62 1.78 -6.53
N CYS A 19 10.35 2.35 -5.57
CA CYS A 19 10.09 3.71 -5.10
C CYS A 19 10.26 4.75 -6.20
N GLN A 20 11.27 4.60 -7.06
CA GLN A 20 11.45 5.47 -8.23
C GLN A 20 10.26 5.37 -9.19
N LYS A 21 9.80 4.13 -9.49
CA LYS A 21 8.61 3.90 -10.32
C LYS A 21 7.36 4.56 -9.72
N ALA A 22 7.08 4.31 -8.45
CA ALA A 22 5.91 4.85 -7.77
C ALA A 22 6.01 6.38 -7.57
N GLY A 23 7.21 6.89 -7.30
CA GLY A 23 7.47 8.33 -7.21
C GLY A 23 7.27 9.05 -8.53
N LYS A 24 7.67 8.43 -9.65
CA LYS A 24 7.41 8.96 -10.99
C LYS A 24 5.91 9.05 -11.24
N ALA A 25 5.16 7.97 -11.00
CA ALA A 25 3.70 7.97 -11.13
C ALA A 25 3.04 9.08 -10.29
N LEU A 26 3.50 9.26 -9.03
CA LEU A 26 3.04 10.31 -8.14
C LEU A 26 3.31 11.73 -8.70
N GLN A 27 4.48 11.95 -9.31
CA GLN A 27 4.86 13.27 -9.88
C GLN A 27 4.12 13.57 -11.18
N GLU A 28 4.02 12.60 -12.07
CA GLU A 28 3.40 12.74 -13.40
C GLU A 28 1.86 12.68 -13.34
N GLY A 29 1.30 12.24 -12.21
CA GLY A 29 -0.14 12.08 -12.05
C GLY A 29 -0.66 10.82 -12.75
N ASP A 30 0.18 9.80 -12.87
CA ASP A 30 -0.24 8.50 -13.39
C ASP A 30 -1.02 7.72 -12.34
N LYS A 31 -1.90 6.82 -12.81
CA LYS A 31 -2.62 5.91 -11.94
C LYS A 31 -1.78 4.66 -11.68
N LEU A 32 -1.54 4.34 -10.40
CA LEU A 32 -0.77 3.17 -9.99
C LEU A 32 -1.42 2.51 -8.76
N PHE A 33 -1.91 1.29 -8.93
CA PHE A 33 -2.38 0.49 -7.80
C PHE A 33 -1.30 -0.50 -7.35
N VAL A 34 -0.95 -0.47 -6.06
CA VAL A 34 0.10 -1.30 -5.46
C VAL A 34 -0.51 -2.26 -4.45
N VAL A 35 -0.24 -3.54 -4.62
CA VAL A 35 -0.60 -4.61 -3.68
C VAL A 35 0.65 -5.18 -3.04
N THR A 36 0.70 -5.19 -1.71
CA THR A 36 1.79 -5.80 -0.94
C THR A 36 1.54 -7.29 -0.78
N ALA A 37 2.24 -8.12 -1.57
CA ALA A 37 2.11 -9.58 -1.53
C ALA A 37 2.72 -10.14 -0.25
N ASN A 38 1.86 -10.58 0.65
CA ASN A 38 2.19 -11.33 1.84
C ASN A 38 1.46 -12.69 1.83
N PRO A 39 1.81 -13.66 2.71
CA PRO A 39 1.15 -14.95 2.71
C PRO A 39 -0.36 -14.88 2.87
N GLU A 40 -0.87 -13.89 3.61
CA GLU A 40 -2.30 -13.76 3.86
C GLU A 40 -3.08 -13.49 2.57
N ILE A 41 -2.66 -12.50 1.77
CA ILE A 41 -3.38 -12.17 0.53
C ILE A 41 -3.24 -13.28 -0.52
N LEU A 42 -2.07 -13.94 -0.59
CA LEU A 42 -1.86 -15.06 -1.51
C LEU A 42 -2.77 -16.25 -1.18
N MET A 43 -2.92 -16.58 0.11
CA MET A 43 -3.82 -17.63 0.56
C MET A 43 -5.30 -17.27 0.34
N LYS A 44 -5.67 -16.01 0.56
CA LYS A 44 -7.04 -15.55 0.30
C LYS A 44 -7.40 -15.59 -1.18
N ALA A 45 -6.44 -15.38 -2.08
CA ALA A 45 -6.64 -15.48 -3.52
C ALA A 45 -7.04 -16.90 -3.99
N GLU A 46 -6.66 -17.94 -3.26
CA GLU A 46 -7.06 -19.33 -3.59
C GLU A 46 -8.58 -19.53 -3.47
N GLY A 47 -9.22 -18.85 -2.52
CA GLY A 47 -10.66 -18.95 -2.27
C GLY A 47 -11.50 -17.76 -2.76
N ASN A 48 -10.88 -16.73 -3.34
CA ASN A 48 -11.57 -15.49 -3.74
C ASN A 48 -11.18 -15.07 -5.15
N ALA A 49 -12.15 -15.13 -6.07
CA ALA A 49 -11.94 -14.82 -7.48
C ALA A 49 -11.59 -13.35 -7.75
N GLU A 50 -12.07 -12.41 -6.92
CA GLU A 50 -11.77 -10.98 -7.07
C GLU A 50 -10.30 -10.70 -6.72
N ILE A 51 -9.80 -11.28 -5.61
CA ILE A 51 -8.40 -11.14 -5.21
C ILE A 51 -7.50 -11.81 -6.24
N ARG A 52 -7.89 -12.99 -6.75
CA ARG A 52 -7.16 -13.68 -7.82
C ARG A 52 -7.03 -12.80 -9.05
N ARG A 53 -8.13 -12.21 -9.52
CA ARG A 53 -8.13 -11.29 -10.66
C ARG A 53 -7.19 -10.12 -10.41
N LEU A 54 -7.28 -9.51 -9.23
CA LEU A 54 -6.45 -8.38 -8.84
C LEU A 54 -4.95 -8.70 -8.90
N LEU A 55 -4.53 -9.85 -8.35
CA LEU A 55 -3.12 -10.25 -8.35
C LEU A 55 -2.58 -10.62 -9.74
N LEU A 56 -3.44 -11.01 -10.67
CA LEU A 56 -3.09 -11.36 -12.04
C LEU A 56 -3.24 -10.19 -13.03
N ASP A 57 -3.87 -9.11 -12.62
CA ASP A 57 -4.07 -7.92 -13.44
C ASP A 57 -2.73 -7.24 -13.76
N GLU A 58 -2.49 -6.95 -15.04
CA GLU A 58 -1.26 -6.31 -15.50
C GLU A 58 -1.11 -4.86 -15.03
N GLU A 59 -2.20 -4.19 -14.75
CA GLU A 59 -2.22 -2.82 -14.23
C GLU A 59 -1.95 -2.77 -12.72
N THR A 60 -2.04 -3.89 -12.01
CA THR A 60 -1.71 -4.00 -10.59
C THR A 60 -0.22 -4.26 -10.39
N ALA A 61 0.44 -3.37 -9.66
CA ALA A 61 1.82 -3.56 -9.24
C ALA A 61 1.87 -4.40 -7.95
N VAL A 62 2.39 -5.61 -8.02
CA VAL A 62 2.49 -6.52 -6.87
C VAL A 62 3.92 -6.50 -6.33
N VAL A 63 4.12 -6.15 -5.03
CA VAL A 63 5.45 -6.10 -4.40
C VAL A 63 5.60 -7.13 -3.28
N PRO A 64 6.81 -7.72 -3.07
CA PRO A 64 7.02 -8.79 -2.08
C PRO A 64 7.14 -8.21 -0.66
N ASP A 65 6.08 -8.26 0.16
CA ASP A 65 6.10 -7.77 1.55
C ASP A 65 6.43 -8.85 2.59
N GLY A 66 6.34 -10.09 2.29
CA GLY A 66 6.69 -11.16 3.23
C GLY A 66 8.06 -11.79 2.92
N ILE A 67 8.90 -12.04 3.94
CA ILE A 67 10.14 -12.80 3.74
C ILE A 67 9.85 -14.23 3.20
N SER A 68 8.73 -14.83 3.58
CA SER A 68 8.27 -16.10 3.05
C SER A 68 7.91 -16.03 1.56
N VAL A 69 7.40 -14.89 1.09
CA VAL A 69 7.16 -14.64 -0.34
C VAL A 69 8.49 -14.59 -1.10
N VAL A 70 9.47 -13.83 -0.59
CA VAL A 70 10.82 -13.79 -1.17
C VAL A 70 11.47 -15.18 -1.23
N ARG A 71 11.41 -15.94 -0.13
CA ARG A 71 11.93 -17.31 -0.07
C ARG A 71 11.23 -18.26 -1.07
N ALA A 72 9.90 -18.16 -1.17
CA ALA A 72 9.14 -18.97 -2.14
C ALA A 72 9.55 -18.64 -3.60
N MET A 73 9.74 -17.35 -3.91
CA MET A 73 10.23 -16.93 -5.23
C MET A 73 11.62 -17.48 -5.51
N GLN A 74 12.55 -17.41 -4.54
CA GLN A 74 13.90 -17.96 -4.65
C GLN A 74 13.88 -19.48 -4.88
N GLN A 75 13.06 -20.22 -4.13
CA GLN A 75 12.90 -21.68 -4.30
C GLN A 75 12.33 -22.06 -5.67
N LEU A 76 11.54 -21.20 -6.28
CA LEU A 76 10.97 -21.38 -7.62
C LEU A 76 11.86 -20.80 -8.74
N PHE A 77 13.08 -20.35 -8.40
CA PHE A 77 14.01 -19.70 -9.32
C PHE A 77 13.38 -18.47 -10.02
N LEU A 78 12.43 -17.80 -9.37
CA LEU A 78 11.88 -16.54 -9.85
C LEU A 78 12.77 -15.37 -9.42
N PRO A 79 12.92 -14.34 -10.26
CA PRO A 79 13.75 -13.20 -9.94
C PRO A 79 13.12 -12.41 -8.77
N VAL A 80 13.91 -12.15 -7.74
CA VAL A 80 13.54 -11.28 -6.62
C VAL A 80 14.82 -10.74 -5.99
N THR A 81 14.88 -9.43 -5.78
CA THR A 81 16.06 -8.77 -5.20
C THR A 81 15.94 -8.71 -3.69
N GLU A 82 14.84 -8.19 -3.16
CA GLU A 82 14.63 -7.98 -1.74
C GLU A 82 13.15 -7.90 -1.37
N ARG A 83 12.89 -7.89 -0.07
CA ARG A 83 11.57 -7.64 0.50
C ARG A 83 11.26 -6.15 0.48
N ILE A 84 10.05 -5.78 0.00
CA ILE A 84 9.54 -4.41 -0.01
C ILE A 84 8.37 -4.33 0.97
N THR A 85 8.60 -3.78 2.16
CA THR A 85 7.54 -3.73 3.18
C THR A 85 6.55 -2.61 2.92
N GLY A 86 5.26 -2.87 3.17
CA GLY A 86 4.21 -1.86 3.02
C GLY A 86 4.47 -0.60 3.86
N VAL A 87 5.02 -0.75 5.08
CA VAL A 87 5.32 0.40 5.96
C VAL A 87 6.47 1.26 5.42
N ASP A 88 7.55 0.65 4.89
CA ASP A 88 8.67 1.40 4.33
C ASP A 88 8.28 2.11 3.04
N LEU A 89 7.53 1.41 2.18
CA LEU A 89 7.02 1.98 0.94
C LEU A 89 6.07 3.16 1.23
N ALA A 90 5.13 3.00 2.16
CA ALA A 90 4.22 4.06 2.56
C ALA A 90 4.97 5.28 3.12
N GLN A 91 5.99 5.06 3.98
CA GLN A 91 6.80 6.16 4.51
C GLN A 91 7.51 6.92 3.39
N ARG A 92 8.16 6.21 2.46
CA ARG A 92 8.86 6.84 1.33
C ARG A 92 7.91 7.62 0.42
N LEU A 93 6.74 7.06 0.09
CA LEU A 93 5.74 7.75 -0.72
C LEU A 93 5.17 9.00 -0.03
N LEU A 94 4.94 8.95 1.28
CA LEU A 94 4.54 10.11 2.07
C LEU A 94 5.62 11.21 2.07
N ASP A 95 6.90 10.82 2.19
CA ASP A 95 8.00 11.78 2.14
C ASP A 95 8.12 12.42 0.74
N MET A 96 7.97 11.63 -0.32
CA MET A 96 7.96 12.12 -1.71
C MET A 96 6.76 13.05 -1.98
N ALA A 97 5.56 12.65 -1.53
CA ALA A 97 4.36 13.48 -1.65
C ALA A 97 4.52 14.82 -0.91
N GLY A 98 5.10 14.78 0.29
CA GLY A 98 5.36 15.97 1.09
C GLY A 98 6.37 16.93 0.45
N GLN A 99 7.45 16.39 -0.13
CA GLN A 99 8.47 17.19 -0.84
C GLN A 99 7.91 17.81 -2.13
N ALA A 100 7.02 17.10 -2.82
CA ALA A 100 6.38 17.54 -4.05
C ALA A 100 5.05 18.30 -3.84
N GLU A 101 4.69 18.60 -2.59
CA GLU A 101 3.46 19.34 -2.20
C GLU A 101 2.18 18.71 -2.76
N LYS A 102 2.16 17.37 -2.87
CA LYS A 102 1.05 16.59 -3.40
C LYS A 102 -0.06 16.39 -2.34
N SER A 103 -1.25 16.06 -2.82
CA SER A 103 -2.40 15.75 -1.96
C SER A 103 -2.38 14.28 -1.52
N VAL A 104 -2.70 14.03 -0.24
CA VAL A 104 -2.71 12.70 0.38
C VAL A 104 -4.03 12.46 1.08
N TYR A 105 -4.60 11.27 0.88
CA TYR A 105 -5.73 10.79 1.65
C TYR A 105 -5.38 9.52 2.45
N LEU A 106 -5.64 9.55 3.75
CA LEU A 106 -5.42 8.43 4.67
C LEU A 106 -6.77 7.86 5.09
N LEU A 107 -7.07 6.61 4.72
CA LEU A 107 -8.30 5.93 5.13
C LEU A 107 -7.99 4.74 6.00
N GLY A 108 -8.54 4.68 7.20
CA GLY A 108 -8.44 3.48 8.03
C GLY A 108 -7.84 3.75 9.41
N ALA A 109 -7.53 2.65 10.11
CA ALA A 109 -7.12 2.64 11.51
C ALA A 109 -8.12 3.31 12.45
N LYS A 110 -7.78 3.46 13.74
CA LYS A 110 -8.58 4.19 14.72
C LYS A 110 -8.42 5.69 14.52
N GLU A 111 -9.41 6.47 14.97
CA GLU A 111 -9.41 7.93 14.85
C GLU A 111 -8.14 8.56 15.44
N GLU A 112 -7.76 8.13 16.65
CA GLU A 112 -6.57 8.65 17.34
C GLU A 112 -5.26 8.35 16.56
N VAL A 113 -5.20 7.24 15.83
CA VAL A 113 -4.03 6.83 15.04
C VAL A 113 -3.93 7.63 13.74
N VAL A 114 -5.02 7.66 12.96
CA VAL A 114 -5.00 8.34 11.65
C VAL A 114 -4.91 9.86 11.81
N SER A 115 -5.57 10.44 12.82
CA SER A 115 -5.46 11.89 13.11
C SER A 115 -4.05 12.27 13.59
N ALA A 116 -3.42 11.44 14.44
CA ALA A 116 -2.02 11.66 14.85
C ALA A 116 -1.06 11.62 13.66
N LEU A 117 -1.23 10.64 12.73
CA LEU A 117 -0.43 10.57 11.51
C LEU A 117 -0.64 11.82 10.64
N ALA A 118 -1.89 12.23 10.43
CA ALA A 118 -2.20 13.43 9.65
C ALA A 118 -1.59 14.70 10.25
N LYS A 119 -1.66 14.86 11.57
CA LYS A 119 -1.01 15.99 12.29
C LYS A 119 0.51 15.98 12.10
N LYS A 120 1.15 14.81 12.25
CA LYS A 120 2.60 14.64 12.06
C LYS A 120 3.02 15.04 10.64
N LEU A 121 2.25 14.62 9.62
CA LEU A 121 2.52 14.95 8.23
C LEU A 121 2.35 16.45 7.95
N LYS A 122 1.29 17.08 8.45
CA LYS A 122 1.06 18.53 8.30
C LYS A 122 2.15 19.37 8.97
N LEU A 123 2.68 18.92 10.12
CA LEU A 123 3.80 19.58 10.78
C LEU A 123 5.09 19.46 9.98
N ARG A 124 5.35 18.27 9.41
CA ARG A 124 6.58 18.01 8.63
C ARG A 124 6.55 18.63 7.24
N TYR A 125 5.37 18.65 6.62
CA TYR A 125 5.12 19.13 5.26
C TYR A 125 3.94 20.11 5.22
N PRO A 126 4.13 21.37 5.64
CA PRO A 126 3.02 22.33 5.81
C PRO A 126 2.23 22.64 4.53
N ARG A 127 2.84 22.44 3.35
CA ARG A 127 2.18 22.68 2.05
C ARG A 127 1.53 21.44 1.44
N MET A 128 1.74 20.26 2.05
CA MET A 128 1.06 19.03 1.64
C MET A 128 -0.41 19.05 2.08
N GLU A 129 -1.33 18.84 1.16
CA GLU A 129 -2.74 18.67 1.53
C GLU A 129 -2.95 17.26 2.10
N VAL A 130 -3.32 17.17 3.38
CA VAL A 130 -3.59 15.89 4.06
C VAL A 130 -5.04 15.84 4.49
N ARG A 131 -5.79 14.90 3.92
CA ARG A 131 -7.14 14.51 4.37
C ARG A 131 -7.08 13.12 4.98
N TYR A 132 -7.99 12.83 5.90
CA TYR A 132 -8.07 11.52 6.51
C TYR A 132 -9.49 11.15 6.96
N LYS A 133 -9.73 9.85 7.08
CA LYS A 133 -10.93 9.28 7.68
C LYS A 133 -10.56 7.98 8.40
N ASN A 134 -11.16 7.73 9.57
CA ASN A 134 -10.93 6.49 10.30
C ASN A 134 -11.56 5.28 9.62
N GLY A 135 -11.14 4.08 10.04
CA GLY A 135 -11.57 2.81 9.46
C GLY A 135 -12.89 2.25 10.02
N TYR A 136 -13.65 3.01 10.83
CA TYR A 136 -14.83 2.50 11.55
C TYR A 136 -16.17 3.03 11.01
N GLY A 137 -16.17 3.72 9.87
CA GLY A 137 -17.39 4.12 9.16
C GLY A 137 -18.27 2.90 8.85
N LYS A 138 -19.60 3.09 8.85
CA LYS A 138 -20.57 2.00 8.61
C LYS A 138 -20.60 1.56 7.13
N ASP A 139 -20.39 2.52 6.23
CA ASP A 139 -20.40 2.31 4.78
C ASP A 139 -19.04 2.70 4.20
N LYS A 140 -18.24 1.69 3.87
CA LYS A 140 -16.89 1.88 3.33
C LYS A 140 -16.89 2.41 1.90
N ASP A 141 -17.90 2.05 1.12
CA ASP A 141 -18.03 2.53 -0.25
C ASP A 141 -18.41 4.00 -0.26
N ALA A 142 -19.31 4.44 0.64
CA ALA A 142 -19.60 5.87 0.84
C ALA A 142 -18.37 6.65 1.34
N ASP A 143 -17.62 6.09 2.30
CA ASP A 143 -16.37 6.68 2.78
C ASP A 143 -15.35 6.85 1.64
N PHE A 144 -15.28 5.87 0.72
CA PHE A 144 -14.35 5.91 -0.41
C PHE A 144 -14.81 6.86 -1.52
N GLN A 145 -16.11 7.11 -1.66
CA GLN A 145 -16.62 8.11 -2.61
C GLN A 145 -16.14 9.53 -2.29
N GLU A 146 -15.90 9.85 -1.02
CA GLU A 146 -15.28 11.14 -0.65
C GLU A 146 -13.84 11.25 -1.22
N ILE A 147 -13.10 10.11 -1.27
CA ILE A 147 -11.76 10.04 -1.85
C ILE A 147 -11.83 10.20 -3.38
N VAL A 148 -12.81 9.53 -4.01
CA VAL A 148 -13.06 9.68 -5.45
C VAL A 148 -13.34 11.14 -5.82
N GLN A 149 -14.16 11.85 -5.05
CA GLN A 149 -14.45 13.27 -5.29
C GLN A 149 -13.21 14.15 -5.09
N ALA A 150 -12.33 13.80 -4.16
CA ALA A 150 -11.13 14.57 -3.86
C ALA A 150 -9.99 14.36 -4.87
N GLN A 151 -9.97 13.24 -5.62
CA GLN A 151 -8.91 12.88 -6.61
C GLN A 151 -7.49 13.12 -6.09
N PRO A 152 -7.11 12.59 -4.90
CA PRO A 152 -5.79 12.83 -4.32
C PRO A 152 -4.67 12.16 -5.14
N ASP A 153 -3.44 12.66 -4.99
CA ASP A 153 -2.26 12.11 -5.65
C ASP A 153 -1.77 10.80 -4.99
N LEU A 154 -2.01 10.64 -3.68
CA LEU A 154 -1.65 9.44 -2.92
C LEU A 154 -2.79 9.01 -1.99
N VAL A 155 -3.19 7.74 -2.07
CA VAL A 155 -4.21 7.13 -1.22
C VAL A 155 -3.60 5.95 -0.45
N LEU A 156 -3.57 6.05 0.87
CA LEU A 156 -3.17 4.95 1.75
C LEU A 156 -4.40 4.41 2.47
N VAL A 157 -4.63 3.08 2.37
CA VAL A 157 -5.77 2.41 2.98
C VAL A 157 -5.33 1.39 4.03
N ALA A 158 -5.79 1.55 5.26
CA ALA A 158 -5.44 0.74 6.43
C ALA A 158 -6.70 0.05 7.03
N LEU A 159 -7.32 -0.84 6.25
CA LEU A 159 -8.53 -1.60 6.63
C LEU A 159 -8.27 -3.09 6.81
N GLY A 160 -7.01 -3.53 6.57
CA GLY A 160 -6.63 -4.94 6.60
C GLY A 160 -6.96 -5.70 5.31
N VAL A 161 -6.23 -6.82 5.13
CA VAL A 161 -6.34 -7.71 3.97
C VAL A 161 -7.58 -8.59 4.10
N PRO A 162 -8.40 -8.76 3.07
CA PRO A 162 -8.33 -8.21 1.73
C PRO A 162 -9.23 -6.97 1.55
N ALA A 163 -9.83 -6.46 2.62
CA ALA A 163 -10.85 -5.40 2.53
C ALA A 163 -10.31 -4.13 1.86
N GLN A 164 -9.07 -3.75 2.18
CA GLN A 164 -8.43 -2.57 1.63
C GLN A 164 -8.17 -2.71 0.13
N GLU A 165 -7.66 -3.86 -0.33
CA GLU A 165 -7.37 -4.10 -1.75
C GLU A 165 -8.65 -4.16 -2.57
N LEU A 166 -9.68 -4.83 -2.08
CA LEU A 166 -10.97 -4.95 -2.76
C LEU A 166 -11.70 -3.60 -2.83
N LEU A 167 -11.59 -2.79 -1.76
CA LEU A 167 -12.20 -1.46 -1.75
C LEU A 167 -11.53 -0.54 -2.78
N ILE A 168 -10.20 -0.52 -2.85
CA ILE A 168 -9.47 0.25 -3.86
C ILE A 168 -9.86 -0.23 -5.26
N ALA A 169 -9.80 -1.55 -5.52
CA ALA A 169 -10.07 -2.13 -6.83
C ALA A 169 -11.46 -1.77 -7.36
N ARG A 170 -12.50 -1.79 -6.50
CA ARG A 170 -13.88 -1.46 -6.90
C ARG A 170 -14.06 -0.01 -7.38
N HIS A 171 -13.23 0.89 -6.90
CA HIS A 171 -13.36 2.32 -7.20
C HIS A 171 -12.25 2.86 -8.11
N LEU A 172 -11.24 2.04 -8.45
CA LEU A 172 -10.03 2.47 -9.15
C LEU A 172 -10.33 3.16 -10.50
N ASP A 173 -11.34 2.69 -11.23
CA ASP A 173 -11.73 3.23 -12.52
C ASP A 173 -12.35 4.64 -12.44
N GLN A 174 -12.78 5.06 -11.25
CA GLN A 174 -13.34 6.40 -11.01
C GLN A 174 -12.25 7.46 -10.79
N PHE A 175 -10.99 7.05 -10.70
CA PHE A 175 -9.86 7.96 -10.57
C PHE A 175 -9.19 8.23 -11.92
N GLN A 176 -8.78 9.46 -12.13
CA GLN A 176 -8.00 9.86 -13.30
C GLN A 176 -6.49 9.75 -13.03
N LYS A 177 -6.07 9.83 -11.78
CA LYS A 177 -4.68 9.81 -11.30
C LYS A 177 -4.57 9.19 -9.93
N GLY A 178 -3.36 9.01 -9.47
CA GLY A 178 -3.03 8.73 -8.07
C GLY A 178 -2.37 7.38 -7.84
N VAL A 179 -1.56 7.32 -6.79
CA VAL A 179 -0.94 6.09 -6.29
C VAL A 179 -1.76 5.55 -5.13
N PHE A 180 -2.20 4.30 -5.23
CA PHE A 180 -3.08 3.62 -4.27
C PHE A 180 -2.37 2.44 -3.66
N ILE A 181 -2.40 2.31 -2.33
CA ILE A 181 -1.76 1.19 -1.64
C ILE A 181 -2.51 0.79 -0.36
N GLY A 182 -2.78 -0.51 -0.21
CA GLY A 182 -3.22 -1.12 1.03
C GLY A 182 -2.04 -1.31 1.97
N VAL A 183 -2.10 -0.70 3.16
CA VAL A 183 -0.96 -0.65 4.10
C VAL A 183 -1.24 -1.33 5.45
N GLY A 184 -2.44 -1.87 5.66
CA GLY A 184 -2.80 -2.59 6.89
C GLY A 184 -2.44 -1.83 8.16
N GLY A 185 -1.75 -2.48 9.09
CA GLY A 185 -1.34 -1.88 10.37
C GLY A 185 -0.25 -0.82 10.31
N SER A 186 0.18 -0.36 9.12
CA SER A 186 1.31 0.57 9.00
C SER A 186 1.03 1.94 9.64
N PHE A 187 -0.23 2.38 9.72
CA PHE A 187 -0.56 3.66 10.35
C PHE A 187 -0.19 3.71 11.84
N ASP A 188 -0.29 2.59 12.56
CA ASP A 188 0.16 2.49 13.96
C ASP A 188 1.66 2.80 14.10
N VAL A 189 2.47 2.31 13.16
CA VAL A 189 3.93 2.54 13.15
C VAL A 189 4.25 3.95 12.67
N LEU A 190 3.63 4.40 11.59
CA LEU A 190 3.89 5.72 10.97
C LEU A 190 3.46 6.88 11.87
N SER A 191 2.36 6.72 12.62
CA SER A 191 1.92 7.70 13.62
C SER A 191 2.83 7.75 14.85
N GLY A 192 3.55 6.65 15.12
CA GLY A 192 4.33 6.45 16.34
C GLY A 192 3.54 5.83 17.49
N SER A 193 2.28 5.42 17.26
CA SER A 193 1.44 4.76 18.27
C SER A 193 1.96 3.38 18.66
N LYS A 194 2.63 2.69 17.72
CA LYS A 194 3.36 1.45 17.99
C LYS A 194 4.82 1.56 17.56
N ARG A 195 5.70 0.99 18.35
CA ARG A 195 7.11 0.86 17.97
C ARG A 195 7.25 -0.23 16.90
N ARG A 196 8.02 0.05 15.86
CA ARG A 196 8.44 -0.97 14.91
C ARG A 196 9.31 -2.00 15.62
N ALA A 197 9.17 -3.29 15.28
CA ALA A 197 10.11 -4.31 15.73
C ALA A 197 11.56 -3.88 15.38
N PRO A 198 12.54 -4.11 16.28
CA PRO A 198 13.92 -3.76 16.01
C PRO A 198 14.40 -4.30 14.67
N SER A 199 15.24 -3.55 13.96
CA SER A 199 15.72 -3.89 12.60
C SER A 199 16.41 -5.26 12.53
N PHE A 200 16.99 -5.71 13.64
CA PHE A 200 17.57 -7.04 13.76
C PHE A 200 16.54 -8.15 13.52
N PHE A 201 15.38 -8.09 14.19
CA PHE A 201 14.30 -9.08 13.98
C PHE A 201 13.65 -8.98 12.59
N VAL A 202 13.66 -7.79 12.00
CA VAL A 202 13.13 -7.58 10.64
C VAL A 202 14.05 -8.21 9.59
N LYS A 203 15.38 -8.22 9.82
CA LYS A 203 16.37 -8.80 8.90
C LYS A 203 16.59 -10.30 9.11
N THR A 204 16.56 -10.79 10.35
CA THR A 204 16.90 -12.19 10.69
C THR A 204 15.70 -13.13 10.67
N ASN A 205 14.49 -12.60 10.67
CA ASN A 205 13.25 -13.40 10.63
C ASN A 205 13.11 -14.44 11.77
N THR A 206 13.60 -14.08 12.96
CA THR A 206 13.35 -14.80 14.21
C THR A 206 12.23 -14.15 14.98
#